data_57fb896706980b98773b478f309ad9f4
#
_entry.id   57fb896706980b98773b478f309ad9f4
#
_cell.length_a   1.000
_cell.length_b   1.000
_cell.length_c   1.000
_cell.angle_alpha   90.00
_cell.angle_beta   90.00
_cell.angle_gamma   90.00
#
_symmetry.space_group_name_H-M   'P 1'
#
loop_
_entity.id
_entity.type
_entity.pdbx_description
1 polymer ?
#
loop_
_entity_poly.entity_id
_entity_poly.type
_entity_poly.pdbx_seq_one_letter_code
_entity_poly.pdbx_strand_id
1 'polypeptide(L)'
;GFFPSVSAGWRISEESFFEPARNIFDNLKVRASYGSLGNQVTDGNFQYLSFLTSESLAYLMNGGIISGLKAPTLASTNITWEKVYTTNIGLDWTMLNGRFTGSFDYYIRDTKGMVVNKTYPAVLGTTGGKENLADMRTKGMELSLTWNDQIKDVAGSPLDYSISIGISDNTSEITKYDNPTLSLDETHYQGKKIGEIWGYVTDGFIKDEAEAQEMANKQAFISTTWKPGDIRYADLNGDGKIDRGNNRVGDSGDKKVIGNTTPRYNFNLNLSGSWKGFDLRLFFQGTMKRDVWLDSPVFWGYKTGIWWANLNDYIIDNSWSETNTNAYYPIPTWSDRSKQTQTKYLQNGAFIRLKDVTLSYTIPKALINKYGIGQLKVFVSGQNLWEATGLYKYLDPDAVGRRDNNGNLKVDDNGSAVSYTHLRAHETVLDL
;
A
#
# COMPACT_ATOMS: atom_id res chain seq x y z
N GLY A 1 25.65 14.60 -14.27
CA GLY A 1 24.64 15.65 -14.04
C GLY A 1 25.01 16.53 -12.87
N PHE A 2 24.48 17.73 -12.84
CA PHE A 2 24.65 18.65 -11.70
C PHE A 2 23.32 18.70 -10.92
N PHE A 3 23.37 18.38 -9.61
CA PHE A 3 22.20 18.25 -8.74
C PHE A 3 22.40 19.09 -7.47
N PRO A 4 22.14 20.41 -7.53
CA PRO A 4 22.35 21.30 -6.41
C PRO A 4 21.32 21.10 -5.32
N SER A 5 21.72 21.39 -4.08
CA SER A 5 20.86 21.49 -2.92
C SER A 5 21.24 22.65 -2.02
N VAL A 6 20.26 23.23 -1.36
CA VAL A 6 20.43 24.29 -0.37
C VAL A 6 19.54 24.00 0.82
N SER A 7 20.02 24.27 2.01
CA SER A 7 19.24 24.16 3.25
C SER A 7 19.57 25.33 4.19
N ALA A 8 18.57 25.73 4.94
CA ALA A 8 18.68 26.72 5.99
C ALA A 8 17.99 26.23 7.25
N GLY A 9 18.52 26.60 8.41
CA GLY A 9 17.92 26.32 9.69
C GLY A 9 18.04 27.54 10.60
N TRP A 10 16.93 27.89 11.21
CA TRP A 10 16.86 29.00 12.15
C TRP A 10 16.42 28.50 13.51
N ARG A 11 17.30 28.67 14.52
CA ARG A 11 17.02 28.33 15.90
C ARG A 11 16.36 29.54 16.57
N ILE A 12 15.02 29.59 16.50
CA ILE A 12 14.20 30.68 17.02
C ILE A 12 14.40 30.85 18.53
N SER A 13 14.59 29.74 19.26
CA SER A 13 14.78 29.74 20.72
C SER A 13 16.02 30.53 21.19
N GLU A 14 17.00 30.78 20.31
CA GLU A 14 18.20 31.55 20.65
C GLU A 14 18.01 33.07 20.48
N GLU A 15 16.94 33.49 19.83
CA GLU A 15 16.69 34.90 19.57
C GLU A 15 16.22 35.64 20.81
N SER A 16 16.55 36.91 20.95
CA SER A 16 16.21 37.74 22.12
C SER A 16 14.71 37.93 22.28
N PHE A 17 13.96 38.03 21.20
CA PHE A 17 12.52 38.16 21.25
C PHE A 17 11.81 36.91 21.78
N PHE A 18 12.47 35.75 21.78
CA PHE A 18 11.92 34.47 22.23
C PHE A 18 12.15 34.24 23.73
N GLU A 19 12.91 35.10 24.40
CA GLU A 19 13.27 34.96 25.82
C GLU A 19 12.07 34.68 26.75
N PRO A 20 10.89 35.31 26.59
CA PRO A 20 9.74 35.02 27.46
C PRO A 20 9.20 33.58 27.34
N ALA A 21 9.47 32.89 26.27
CA ALA A 21 9.02 31.50 26.00
C ALA A 21 10.06 30.41 26.30
N ARG A 22 11.29 30.78 26.68
CA ARG A 22 12.37 29.84 27.00
C ARG A 22 12.13 28.95 28.20
N ASN A 23 11.28 29.34 29.11
CA ASN A 23 10.87 28.50 30.22
C ASN A 23 9.95 27.34 29.81
N ILE A 24 9.39 27.37 28.60
CA ILE A 24 8.55 26.29 28.03
C ILE A 24 9.33 25.55 26.93
N PHE A 25 9.99 26.30 26.04
CA PHE A 25 10.73 25.78 24.92
C PHE A 25 12.24 25.81 25.19
N ASP A 26 12.85 24.66 25.38
CA ASP A 26 14.30 24.50 25.50
C ASP A 26 14.98 24.69 24.15
N ASN A 27 14.33 24.25 23.07
CA ASN A 27 14.80 24.45 21.70
C ASN A 27 13.61 24.53 20.74
N LEU A 28 13.65 25.48 19.84
CA LEU A 28 12.70 25.59 18.73
C LEU A 28 13.49 25.97 17.46
N LYS A 29 13.43 25.11 16.45
CA LYS A 29 14.16 25.27 15.20
C LYS A 29 13.24 25.08 14.01
N VAL A 30 13.24 26.04 13.09
CA VAL A 30 12.65 25.92 11.77
C VAL A 30 13.72 25.51 10.76
N ARG A 31 13.37 24.61 9.88
CA ARG A 31 14.22 24.13 8.77
C ARG A 31 13.52 24.32 7.45
N ALA A 32 14.29 24.68 6.42
CA ALA A 32 13.81 24.67 5.05
C ALA A 32 14.93 24.13 4.15
N SER A 33 14.56 23.30 3.20
CA SER A 33 15.50 22.79 2.21
C SER A 33 14.86 22.66 0.84
N TYR A 34 15.68 22.87 -0.17
CA TYR A 34 15.35 22.61 -1.56
C TYR A 34 16.54 21.93 -2.22
N GLY A 35 16.30 20.83 -2.92
CA GLY A 35 17.36 20.10 -3.58
C GLY A 35 16.88 19.31 -4.78
N SER A 36 17.82 19.03 -5.67
CA SER A 36 17.60 18.15 -6.82
C SER A 36 18.48 16.92 -6.73
N LEU A 37 17.93 15.79 -7.16
CA LEU A 37 18.62 14.51 -7.28
C LEU A 37 18.38 13.94 -8.68
N GLY A 38 19.38 13.24 -9.22
CA GLY A 38 19.23 12.44 -10.43
C GLY A 38 18.99 10.99 -10.05
N ASN A 39 17.99 10.36 -10.69
CA ASN A 39 17.74 8.94 -10.58
C ASN A 39 17.99 8.29 -11.94
N GLN A 40 18.85 7.30 -11.98
CA GLN A 40 19.09 6.50 -13.19
C GLN A 40 18.29 5.21 -13.09
N VAL A 41 17.27 5.08 -13.93
CA VAL A 41 16.49 3.84 -14.03
C VAL A 41 17.28 2.85 -14.88
N THR A 42 17.71 1.76 -14.27
CA THR A 42 18.55 0.72 -14.90
C THR A 42 17.86 -0.63 -15.01
N ASP A 43 16.61 -0.65 -15.47
CA ASP A 43 15.91 -1.91 -15.79
C ASP A 43 16.51 -2.57 -17.04
N GLY A 44 17.68 -3.12 -16.89
CA GLY A 44 18.46 -3.73 -17.96
C GLY A 44 19.60 -2.83 -18.46
N ASN A 45 20.64 -3.47 -18.98
CA ASN A 45 21.79 -2.81 -19.57
C ASN A 45 21.47 -2.37 -21.00
N PHE A 46 22.04 -1.24 -21.43
CA PHE A 46 21.99 -0.80 -22.83
C PHE A 46 20.59 -0.54 -23.39
N GLN A 47 19.73 0.14 -22.66
CA GLN A 47 18.35 0.46 -23.08
C GLN A 47 18.26 1.29 -24.38
N TYR A 48 19.37 1.88 -24.82
CA TYR A 48 19.50 2.62 -26.07
C TYR A 48 19.83 1.73 -27.28
N LEU A 49 20.06 0.43 -27.08
CA LEU A 49 20.31 -0.51 -28.15
C LEU A 49 19.03 -1.28 -28.48
N SER A 50 18.81 -1.49 -29.76
CA SER A 50 17.75 -2.32 -30.28
C SER A 50 18.32 -3.70 -30.61
N PHE A 51 17.74 -4.76 -30.03
CA PHE A 51 18.20 -6.13 -30.23
C PHE A 51 17.15 -6.93 -31.00
N LEU A 52 17.64 -7.76 -31.94
CA LEU A 52 16.84 -8.81 -32.52
C LEU A 52 16.76 -9.96 -31.52
N THR A 53 15.56 -10.36 -31.15
CA THR A 53 15.31 -11.50 -30.27
C THR A 53 14.77 -12.66 -31.08
N SER A 54 15.24 -13.87 -30.77
CA SER A 54 14.68 -15.08 -31.37
C SER A 54 13.42 -15.49 -30.60
N GLU A 55 12.38 -15.90 -31.33
CA GLU A 55 11.19 -16.51 -30.77
C GLU A 55 10.83 -17.79 -31.49
N SER A 56 10.20 -18.72 -30.78
CA SER A 56 9.69 -19.96 -31.41
C SER A 56 8.45 -19.61 -32.22
N LEU A 57 8.52 -19.92 -33.53
CA LEU A 57 7.37 -19.75 -34.41
C LEU A 57 6.37 -20.90 -34.18
N ALA A 58 5.08 -20.61 -34.32
CA ALA A 58 4.02 -21.60 -34.17
C ALA A 58 3.93 -22.57 -35.36
N TYR A 59 5.05 -22.83 -36.03
CA TYR A 59 5.15 -23.75 -37.16
C TYR A 59 6.03 -24.97 -36.85
N LEU A 60 5.54 -26.13 -37.20
CA LEU A 60 6.33 -27.36 -37.20
C LEU A 60 6.93 -27.59 -38.61
N MET A 61 8.25 -27.62 -38.69
CA MET A 61 8.99 -28.05 -39.90
C MET A 61 9.85 -29.26 -39.56
N ASN A 62 9.71 -30.33 -40.37
CA ASN A 62 10.44 -31.60 -40.17
C ASN A 62 10.33 -32.15 -38.72
N GLY A 63 9.16 -32.01 -38.10
CA GLY A 63 8.92 -32.51 -36.74
C GLY A 63 9.50 -31.64 -35.62
N GLY A 64 10.06 -30.46 -35.90
CA GLY A 64 10.59 -29.51 -34.91
C GLY A 64 9.96 -28.13 -35.02
N ILE A 65 9.90 -27.42 -33.87
CA ILE A 65 9.52 -26.02 -33.85
C ILE A 65 10.70 -25.18 -34.33
N ILE A 66 10.47 -24.36 -35.35
CA ILE A 66 11.51 -23.45 -35.87
C ILE A 66 11.57 -22.16 -35.11
N SER A 67 12.78 -21.61 -34.94
CA SER A 67 13.01 -20.30 -34.37
C SER A 67 13.02 -19.25 -35.48
N GLY A 68 12.32 -18.15 -35.23
CA GLY A 68 12.33 -16.95 -36.06
C GLY A 68 12.92 -15.77 -35.33
N LEU A 69 13.03 -14.63 -36.00
CA LEU A 69 13.43 -13.37 -35.41
C LEU A 69 12.20 -12.50 -35.24
N LYS A 70 12.06 -11.96 -34.02
CA LYS A 70 11.03 -10.97 -33.68
C LYS A 70 11.51 -9.60 -34.11
N ALA A 71 10.57 -8.74 -34.58
CA ALA A 71 10.86 -7.35 -34.83
C ALA A 71 11.45 -6.70 -33.59
N PRO A 72 12.57 -5.96 -33.71
CA PRO A 72 13.21 -5.35 -32.55
C PRO A 72 12.31 -4.28 -31.93
N THR A 73 12.42 -4.11 -30.61
CA THR A 73 11.80 -3.00 -29.88
C THR A 73 12.41 -1.69 -30.38
N LEU A 74 11.61 -0.67 -30.55
CA LEU A 74 12.12 0.66 -30.88
C LEU A 74 12.94 1.18 -29.69
N ALA A 75 14.22 1.44 -29.89
CA ALA A 75 15.10 2.01 -28.88
C ALA A 75 14.99 3.55 -28.90
N SER A 76 14.89 4.13 -27.74
CA SER A 76 15.01 5.59 -27.60
C SER A 76 16.47 6.00 -27.44
N THR A 77 16.91 6.95 -28.27
CA THR A 77 18.24 7.55 -28.17
C THR A 77 18.32 8.70 -27.16
N ASN A 78 17.16 9.14 -26.65
CA ASN A 78 17.03 10.36 -25.84
C ASN A 78 16.71 10.10 -24.38
N ILE A 79 16.99 8.89 -23.87
CA ILE A 79 16.79 8.57 -22.44
C ILE A 79 17.77 9.38 -21.61
N THR A 80 17.23 10.13 -20.63
CA THR A 80 18.01 10.91 -19.68
C THR A 80 17.67 10.50 -18.24
N TRP A 81 18.44 11.01 -17.29
CA TRP A 81 18.18 10.83 -15.87
C TRP A 81 16.82 11.42 -15.48
N GLU A 82 16.09 10.68 -14.70
CA GLU A 82 14.94 11.25 -13.97
C GLU A 82 15.45 12.29 -12.99
N LYS A 83 14.74 13.41 -12.85
CA LYS A 83 15.08 14.48 -11.93
C LYS A 83 14.07 14.55 -10.80
N VAL A 84 14.56 14.49 -9.59
CA VAL A 84 13.73 14.59 -8.39
C VAL A 84 14.04 15.91 -7.69
N TYR A 85 13.04 16.78 -7.60
CA TYR A 85 13.12 18.05 -6.86
C TYR A 85 12.33 17.91 -5.58
N THR A 86 12.97 18.14 -4.45
CA THR A 86 12.32 18.07 -3.14
C THR A 86 12.40 19.42 -2.44
N THR A 87 11.24 19.94 -2.05
CA THR A 87 11.09 21.07 -1.12
C THR A 87 10.62 20.51 0.21
N ASN A 88 11.31 20.85 1.31
CA ASN A 88 10.93 20.42 2.65
C ASN A 88 10.91 21.63 3.57
N ILE A 89 9.90 21.71 4.44
CA ILE A 89 9.83 22.64 5.57
C ILE A 89 9.62 21.80 6.82
N GLY A 90 10.48 22.01 7.81
CA GLY A 90 10.46 21.26 9.07
C GLY A 90 10.49 22.15 10.29
N LEU A 91 9.95 21.63 11.38
CA LEU A 91 9.93 22.23 12.71
C LEU A 91 10.42 21.21 13.71
N ASP A 92 11.47 21.53 14.46
CA ASP A 92 11.97 20.73 15.59
C ASP A 92 11.75 21.49 16.89
N TRP A 93 11.29 20.80 17.92
CA TRP A 93 11.11 21.39 19.24
C TRP A 93 11.53 20.46 20.36
N THR A 94 12.01 21.06 21.44
CA THR A 94 12.24 20.45 22.74
C THR A 94 11.62 21.35 23.79
N MET A 95 10.84 20.80 24.68
CA MET A 95 10.06 21.53 25.66
C MET A 95 10.14 20.90 27.04
N LEU A 96 9.85 21.68 28.09
CA LEU A 96 9.65 21.22 29.46
C LEU A 96 10.91 20.51 30.02
N ASN A 97 12.07 21.09 29.83
CA ASN A 97 13.38 20.53 30.22
C ASN A 97 13.64 19.16 29.59
N GLY A 98 13.41 19.04 28.28
CA GLY A 98 13.67 17.85 27.49
C GLY A 98 12.61 16.73 27.62
N ARG A 99 11.54 16.94 28.38
CA ARG A 99 10.50 15.92 28.54
C ARG A 99 9.69 15.70 27.28
N PHE A 100 9.37 16.78 26.57
CA PHE A 100 8.61 16.69 25.33
C PHE A 100 9.45 17.13 24.14
N THR A 101 9.71 16.23 23.24
CA THR A 101 10.44 16.49 21.98
C THR A 101 9.58 16.12 20.80
N GLY A 102 9.75 16.83 19.70
CA GLY A 102 9.04 16.50 18.48
C GLY A 102 9.68 17.11 17.25
N SER A 103 9.31 16.55 16.11
CA SER A 103 9.62 17.08 14.80
C SER A 103 8.41 16.95 13.89
N PHE A 104 8.21 17.94 13.04
CA PHE A 104 7.22 17.92 11.98
C PHE A 104 7.89 18.34 10.68
N ASP A 105 7.69 17.56 9.64
CA ASP A 105 8.17 17.83 8.29
C ASP A 105 7.01 17.79 7.30
N TYR A 106 6.95 18.77 6.41
CA TYR A 106 6.08 18.77 5.24
C TYR A 106 6.92 18.90 3.99
N TYR A 107 6.72 18.01 3.03
CA TYR A 107 7.49 18.00 1.80
C TYR A 107 6.64 17.90 0.54
N ILE A 108 7.18 18.48 -0.52
CA ILE A 108 6.71 18.32 -1.89
C ILE A 108 7.88 17.77 -2.70
N ARG A 109 7.66 16.63 -3.35
CA ARG A 109 8.63 15.99 -4.22
C ARG A 109 8.07 15.91 -5.63
N ASP A 110 8.72 16.58 -6.56
CA ASP A 110 8.44 16.52 -7.99
C ASP A 110 9.43 15.60 -8.68
N THR A 111 8.98 14.46 -9.19
CA THR A 111 9.76 13.57 -10.05
C THR A 111 9.45 13.90 -11.50
N LYS A 112 10.45 14.34 -12.24
CA LYS A 112 10.33 14.81 -13.61
C LYS A 112 11.05 13.90 -14.58
N GLY A 113 10.44 13.69 -15.76
CA GLY A 113 11.01 12.85 -16.79
C GLY A 113 11.16 11.40 -16.38
N MET A 114 10.16 10.84 -15.70
CA MET A 114 10.14 9.41 -15.36
C MET A 114 10.17 8.57 -16.63
N VAL A 115 10.98 7.53 -16.61
CA VAL A 115 11.18 6.62 -17.75
C VAL A 115 10.06 5.57 -17.75
N VAL A 116 9.21 5.65 -18.74
CA VAL A 116 8.06 4.73 -18.92
C VAL A 116 8.06 4.15 -20.33
N ASN A 117 7.39 3.01 -20.50
CA ASN A 117 7.19 2.43 -21.83
C ASN A 117 6.28 3.34 -22.65
N LYS A 118 6.68 3.62 -23.87
CA LYS A 118 5.87 4.36 -24.83
C LYS A 118 4.97 3.41 -25.61
N THR A 119 3.69 3.70 -25.62
CA THR A 119 2.72 2.95 -26.41
C THR A 119 2.62 3.55 -27.81
N TYR A 120 2.83 2.71 -28.83
CA TYR A 120 2.67 3.10 -30.23
C TYR A 120 1.45 2.41 -30.83
N PRO A 121 0.85 2.98 -31.89
CA PRO A 121 -0.21 2.30 -32.63
C PRO A 121 0.25 0.92 -33.13
N ALA A 122 -0.62 -0.08 -33.02
CA ALA A 122 -0.32 -1.47 -33.39
C ALA A 122 0.13 -1.65 -34.86
N VAL A 123 -0.20 -0.68 -35.73
CA VAL A 123 0.22 -0.67 -37.15
C VAL A 123 1.73 -0.68 -37.33
N LEU A 124 2.52 -0.28 -36.32
CA LEU A 124 3.98 -0.34 -36.36
C LEU A 124 4.55 -1.76 -36.23
N GLY A 125 3.74 -2.74 -35.83
CA GLY A 125 4.14 -4.15 -35.72
C GLY A 125 5.26 -4.41 -34.70
N THR A 126 5.59 -3.43 -33.84
CA THR A 126 6.60 -3.54 -32.78
C THR A 126 6.17 -2.78 -31.53
N THR A 127 6.81 -3.08 -30.42
CA THR A 127 6.58 -2.38 -29.16
C THR A 127 7.51 -1.16 -29.03
N GLY A 128 7.01 -0.10 -28.37
CA GLY A 128 7.81 1.07 -28.06
C GLY A 128 8.90 0.79 -27.04
N GLY A 129 9.99 1.53 -27.15
CA GLY A 129 11.01 1.59 -26.12
C GLY A 129 10.59 2.49 -24.96
N LYS A 130 11.50 2.60 -23.98
CA LYS A 130 11.33 3.50 -22.83
C LYS A 130 11.70 4.92 -23.20
N GLU A 131 10.92 5.90 -22.72
CA GLU A 131 11.18 7.33 -22.89
C GLU A 131 10.86 8.09 -21.60
N ASN A 132 11.43 9.31 -21.44
CA ASN A 132 11.14 10.20 -20.32
C ASN A 132 9.81 10.94 -20.53
N LEU A 133 8.67 10.30 -20.30
CA LEU A 133 7.35 10.81 -20.67
C LEU A 133 6.44 11.16 -19.51
N ALA A 134 6.77 10.74 -18.29
CA ALA A 134 5.90 10.91 -17.14
C ALA A 134 6.50 11.84 -16.08
N ASP A 135 5.63 12.56 -15.39
CA ASP A 135 5.95 13.36 -14.21
C ASP A 135 5.01 12.99 -13.07
N MET A 136 5.51 13.01 -11.84
CA MET A 136 4.74 12.72 -10.64
C MET A 136 5.04 13.74 -9.55
N ARG A 137 4.02 14.14 -8.81
CA ARG A 137 4.15 14.95 -7.60
C ARG A 137 3.72 14.16 -6.39
N THR A 138 4.59 14.07 -5.40
CA THR A 138 4.29 13.52 -4.08
C THR A 138 4.26 14.64 -3.06
N LYS A 139 3.19 14.70 -2.27
CA LYS A 139 3.08 15.58 -1.10
C LYS A 139 3.00 14.69 0.13
N GLY A 140 3.77 15.00 1.15
CA GLY A 140 3.77 14.22 2.37
C GLY A 140 4.04 15.03 3.61
N MET A 141 3.71 14.43 4.76
CA MET A 141 3.99 14.95 6.08
C MET A 141 4.52 13.83 6.98
N GLU A 142 5.38 14.20 7.90
CA GLU A 142 5.94 13.33 8.93
C GLU A 142 5.89 14.04 10.27
N LEU A 143 5.35 13.37 11.29
CA LEU A 143 5.27 13.87 12.66
C LEU A 143 5.90 12.83 13.59
N SER A 144 6.83 13.28 14.43
CA SER A 144 7.40 12.46 15.51
C SER A 144 7.25 13.21 16.82
N LEU A 145 6.72 12.54 17.83
CA LEU A 145 6.52 13.08 19.18
C LEU A 145 7.10 12.10 20.18
N THR A 146 7.84 12.61 21.17
CA THR A 146 8.35 11.78 22.26
C THR A 146 8.13 12.52 23.57
N TRP A 147 7.53 11.79 24.52
CA TRP A 147 7.40 12.21 25.91
C TRP A 147 8.23 11.31 26.79
N ASN A 148 9.14 11.88 27.56
CA ASN A 148 9.94 11.18 28.57
C ASN A 148 9.69 11.82 29.92
N ASP A 149 9.37 11.02 30.93
CA ASP A 149 9.19 11.56 32.26
C ASP A 149 9.46 10.47 33.34
N GLN A 150 9.48 10.89 34.57
CA GLN A 150 9.69 10.05 35.74
C GLN A 150 8.63 10.29 36.80
N ILE A 151 7.96 9.24 37.20
CA ILE A 151 7.13 9.26 38.44
C ILE A 151 8.07 8.98 39.60
N LYS A 152 8.27 9.96 40.48
CA LYS A 152 9.32 9.94 41.51
C LYS A 152 9.21 8.79 42.50
N ASP A 153 7.99 8.39 42.84
CA ASP A 153 7.74 7.31 43.77
C ASP A 153 6.57 6.43 43.33
N VAL A 154 6.90 5.20 42.96
CA VAL A 154 5.95 4.12 42.69
C VAL A 154 6.41 2.94 43.58
N ALA A 155 5.70 2.75 44.70
CA ALA A 155 6.04 1.70 45.69
C ALA A 155 7.50 1.75 46.15
N GLY A 156 8.00 2.94 46.50
CA GLY A 156 9.34 3.16 47.07
C GLY A 156 10.48 3.21 46.01
N SER A 157 10.18 3.41 44.74
CA SER A 157 11.20 3.56 43.70
C SER A 157 10.68 4.41 42.53
N PRO A 158 11.55 5.15 41.84
CA PRO A 158 11.12 5.90 40.65
C PRO A 158 10.74 4.96 39.50
N LEU A 159 9.75 5.38 38.73
CA LEU A 159 9.36 4.77 37.46
C LEU A 159 9.71 5.74 36.34
N ASP A 160 10.69 5.37 35.51
CA ASP A 160 10.98 6.08 34.26
C ASP A 160 10.09 5.56 33.15
N TYR A 161 9.51 6.44 32.35
CA TYR A 161 8.72 6.02 31.20
C TYR A 161 8.91 6.92 30.00
N SER A 162 8.73 6.33 28.81
CA SER A 162 8.77 7.04 27.54
C SER A 162 7.62 6.60 26.65
N ILE A 163 7.02 7.57 25.98
CA ILE A 163 5.99 7.38 24.97
C ILE A 163 6.45 8.09 23.71
N SER A 164 6.65 7.36 22.60
CA SER A 164 7.01 7.94 21.31
C SER A 164 5.97 7.55 20.26
N ILE A 165 5.49 8.54 19.52
CA ILE A 165 4.52 8.39 18.44
C ILE A 165 5.13 8.95 17.17
N GLY A 166 5.10 8.15 16.08
CA GLY A 166 5.40 8.60 14.74
C GLY A 166 4.17 8.44 13.84
N ILE A 167 3.89 9.45 13.02
CA ILE A 167 2.84 9.41 12.01
C ILE A 167 3.41 9.96 10.71
N SER A 168 3.22 9.23 9.61
CA SER A 168 3.58 9.70 8.28
C SER A 168 2.43 9.48 7.29
N ASP A 169 2.29 10.41 6.36
CA ASP A 169 1.30 10.32 5.30
C ASP A 169 1.83 10.93 4.01
N ASN A 170 1.50 10.32 2.87
CA ASN A 170 1.80 10.90 1.58
C ASN A 170 0.77 10.54 0.51
N THR A 171 0.69 11.37 -0.51
CA THR A 171 -0.08 11.15 -1.73
C THR A 171 0.77 11.48 -2.93
N SER A 172 0.71 10.60 -3.93
CA SER A 172 1.39 10.79 -5.22
C SER A 172 0.37 10.93 -6.33
N GLU A 173 0.53 11.92 -7.17
CA GLU A 173 -0.33 12.24 -8.31
C GLU A 173 0.49 12.35 -9.59
N ILE A 174 0.03 11.73 -10.65
CA ILE A 174 0.63 11.84 -11.99
C ILE A 174 0.30 13.22 -12.55
N THR A 175 1.33 14.06 -12.73
CA THR A 175 1.15 15.42 -13.24
C THR A 175 1.35 15.52 -14.76
N LYS A 176 1.99 14.51 -15.37
CA LYS A 176 2.14 14.34 -16.81
C LYS A 176 2.23 12.86 -17.15
N TYR A 177 1.54 12.42 -18.19
CA TYR A 177 1.63 11.08 -18.77
C TYR A 177 1.18 11.12 -20.23
N ASP A 178 1.75 10.24 -21.06
CA ASP A 178 1.40 10.12 -22.47
C ASP A 178 0.14 9.24 -22.63
N ASN A 179 -1.00 9.78 -22.27
CA ASN A 179 -2.33 9.20 -22.43
C ASN A 179 -3.30 10.32 -22.88
N PRO A 180 -3.22 10.77 -24.14
CA PRO A 180 -3.98 11.93 -24.61
C PRO A 180 -5.49 11.70 -24.64
N THR A 181 -5.93 10.45 -24.68
CA THR A 181 -7.35 10.09 -24.66
C THR A 181 -7.90 9.91 -23.25
N LEU A 182 -7.07 10.02 -22.22
CA LEU A 182 -7.40 9.76 -20.80
C LEU A 182 -8.04 8.38 -20.60
N SER A 183 -7.63 7.39 -21.40
CA SER A 183 -8.13 6.01 -21.32
C SER A 183 -7.84 5.39 -19.96
N LEU A 184 -8.80 4.70 -19.40
CA LEU A 184 -8.66 3.92 -18.17
C LEU A 184 -8.08 2.52 -18.43
N ASP A 185 -7.91 2.11 -19.69
CA ASP A 185 -7.16 0.90 -20.05
C ASP A 185 -5.66 1.11 -19.92
N GLU A 186 -5.19 2.37 -19.97
CA GLU A 186 -3.80 2.70 -19.71
C GLU A 186 -3.48 2.67 -18.22
N THR A 187 -2.25 2.29 -17.90
CA THR A 187 -1.81 2.18 -16.49
C THR A 187 -1.94 3.49 -15.73
N HIS A 188 -1.67 4.60 -16.42
CA HIS A 188 -1.70 5.95 -15.83
C HIS A 188 -2.37 6.97 -16.75
N TYR A 189 -2.85 8.05 -16.14
CA TYR A 189 -3.36 9.25 -16.82
C TYR A 189 -3.01 10.48 -15.97
N GLN A 190 -3.00 11.64 -16.59
CA GLN A 190 -2.76 12.90 -15.87
C GLN A 190 -3.88 13.16 -14.85
N GLY A 191 -3.50 13.44 -13.60
CA GLY A 191 -4.41 13.63 -12.46
C GLY A 191 -4.67 12.35 -11.65
N LYS A 192 -4.20 11.17 -12.11
CA LYS A 192 -4.34 9.92 -11.36
C LYS A 192 -3.55 9.97 -10.06
N LYS A 193 -4.22 9.67 -8.95
CA LYS A 193 -3.52 9.37 -7.69
C LYS A 193 -3.05 7.92 -7.71
N ILE A 194 -1.82 7.71 -7.32
CA ILE A 194 -1.26 6.35 -7.25
C ILE A 194 -2.09 5.51 -6.28
N GLY A 195 -2.41 4.29 -6.71
CA GLY A 195 -3.21 3.34 -5.94
C GLY A 195 -4.73 3.44 -6.13
N GLU A 196 -5.25 4.35 -6.96
CA GLU A 196 -6.70 4.42 -7.24
C GLU A 196 -7.26 3.09 -7.71
N ILE A 197 -8.41 2.73 -7.15
CA ILE A 197 -9.20 1.56 -7.53
C ILE A 197 -10.47 2.05 -8.22
N TRP A 198 -10.60 1.76 -9.50
CA TRP A 198 -11.81 1.99 -10.28
C TRP A 198 -12.74 0.78 -10.18
N GLY A 199 -14.01 1.01 -9.93
CA GLY A 199 -14.98 -0.07 -9.81
C GLY A 199 -16.42 0.41 -9.85
N TYR A 200 -17.33 -0.57 -9.87
CA TYR A 200 -18.77 -0.34 -9.82
C TYR A 200 -19.26 -0.10 -8.39
N VAL A 201 -20.40 0.54 -8.25
CA VAL A 201 -21.11 0.63 -6.97
C VAL A 201 -22.11 -0.51 -6.88
N THR A 202 -22.06 -1.28 -5.82
CA THR A 202 -23.03 -2.34 -5.54
C THR A 202 -24.34 -1.73 -5.06
N ASP A 203 -25.46 -2.13 -5.66
CA ASP A 203 -26.82 -1.75 -5.27
C ASP A 203 -27.63 -2.91 -4.66
N GLY A 204 -26.95 -3.97 -4.26
CA GLY A 204 -27.54 -5.14 -3.61
C GLY A 204 -27.50 -6.41 -4.46
N PHE A 205 -28.32 -7.37 -4.08
CA PHE A 205 -28.52 -8.62 -4.82
C PHE A 205 -29.77 -8.55 -5.69
N ILE A 206 -29.72 -9.23 -6.82
CA ILE A 206 -30.89 -9.52 -7.65
C ILE A 206 -31.81 -10.42 -6.85
N LYS A 207 -33.07 -10.07 -6.73
CA LYS A 207 -34.03 -10.70 -5.80
C LYS A 207 -34.74 -11.92 -6.40
N ASP A 208 -35.15 -11.81 -7.66
CA ASP A 208 -35.97 -12.80 -8.34
C ASP A 208 -35.65 -12.87 -9.84
N GLU A 209 -36.31 -13.84 -10.54
CA GLU A 209 -36.09 -14.05 -11.98
C GLU A 209 -36.55 -12.87 -12.84
N ALA A 210 -37.59 -12.11 -12.42
CA ALA A 210 -38.04 -10.94 -13.18
C ALA A 210 -36.99 -9.84 -13.14
N GLU A 211 -36.41 -9.57 -11.98
CA GLU A 211 -35.27 -8.62 -11.84
C GLU A 211 -34.04 -9.16 -12.57
N ALA A 212 -33.78 -10.46 -12.59
CA ALA A 212 -32.66 -11.06 -13.32
C ALA A 212 -32.80 -10.85 -14.83
N GLN A 213 -34.00 -10.94 -15.39
CA GLN A 213 -34.26 -10.62 -16.80
C GLN A 213 -34.11 -9.14 -17.11
N GLU A 214 -34.51 -8.25 -16.21
CA GLU A 214 -34.28 -6.81 -16.32
C GLU A 214 -32.78 -6.52 -16.34
N MET A 215 -32.03 -7.10 -15.40
CA MET A 215 -30.57 -6.92 -15.30
C MET A 215 -29.82 -7.53 -16.48
N ALA A 216 -30.34 -8.57 -17.14
CA ALA A 216 -29.76 -9.12 -18.36
C ALA A 216 -29.72 -8.08 -19.51
N ASN A 217 -30.61 -7.11 -19.50
CA ASN A 217 -30.60 -5.99 -20.42
C ASN A 217 -29.74 -4.82 -19.89
N LYS A 218 -29.98 -4.42 -18.64
CA LYS A 218 -29.27 -3.27 -18.03
C LYS A 218 -27.78 -3.51 -17.86
N GLN A 219 -27.38 -4.72 -17.44
CA GLN A 219 -25.99 -5.12 -17.18
C GLN A 219 -25.40 -5.98 -18.32
N ALA A 220 -25.95 -5.88 -19.56
CA ALA A 220 -25.58 -6.70 -20.71
C ALA A 220 -24.09 -6.58 -21.08
N PHE A 221 -23.47 -5.43 -20.80
CA PHE A 221 -22.02 -5.23 -21.01
C PHE A 221 -21.16 -6.19 -20.16
N ILE A 222 -21.62 -6.51 -18.93
CA ILE A 222 -20.89 -7.41 -18.00
C ILE A 222 -21.28 -8.87 -18.30
N SER A 223 -22.57 -9.16 -18.41
CA SER A 223 -23.13 -10.47 -18.73
C SER A 223 -24.54 -10.36 -19.24
N THR A 224 -24.95 -11.29 -20.10
CA THR A 224 -26.32 -11.44 -20.55
C THR A 224 -27.12 -12.49 -19.75
N THR A 225 -26.47 -13.17 -18.83
CA THR A 225 -27.08 -14.22 -18.00
C THR A 225 -26.93 -13.85 -16.52
N TRP A 226 -28.03 -13.49 -15.90
CA TRP A 226 -28.13 -13.15 -14.48
C TRP A 226 -29.12 -14.05 -13.78
N LYS A 227 -28.95 -14.20 -12.45
CA LYS A 227 -29.82 -15.05 -11.60
C LYS A 227 -30.10 -14.34 -10.28
N PRO A 228 -31.14 -14.71 -9.58
CA PRO A 228 -31.34 -14.30 -8.19
C PRO A 228 -30.10 -14.60 -7.36
N GLY A 229 -29.68 -13.64 -6.52
CA GLY A 229 -28.47 -13.75 -5.72
C GLY A 229 -27.19 -13.27 -6.42
N ASP A 230 -27.20 -12.93 -7.70
CA ASP A 230 -26.12 -12.18 -8.34
C ASP A 230 -26.13 -10.71 -7.91
N ILE A 231 -25.03 -10.01 -8.16
CA ILE A 231 -24.88 -8.60 -7.81
C ILE A 231 -25.64 -7.70 -8.80
N ARG A 232 -26.39 -6.77 -8.24
CA ARG A 232 -26.94 -5.62 -8.94
C ARG A 232 -26.00 -4.43 -8.75
N TYR A 233 -25.57 -3.85 -9.86
CA TYR A 233 -24.73 -2.64 -9.87
C TYR A 233 -25.62 -1.39 -10.06
N ALA A 234 -25.15 -0.27 -9.50
CA ALA A 234 -25.85 0.99 -9.59
C ALA A 234 -25.56 1.70 -10.94
N ASP A 235 -26.64 2.20 -11.56
CA ASP A 235 -26.57 3.11 -12.69
C ASP A 235 -26.21 4.50 -12.16
N LEU A 236 -24.98 4.95 -12.42
CA LEU A 236 -24.45 6.21 -11.89
C LEU A 236 -24.70 7.40 -12.81
N ASN A 237 -24.83 7.16 -14.10
CA ASN A 237 -25.05 8.20 -15.10
C ASN A 237 -26.55 8.37 -15.47
N GLY A 238 -27.41 7.40 -15.09
CA GLY A 238 -28.86 7.44 -15.27
C GLY A 238 -29.32 7.12 -16.68
N ASP A 239 -28.51 6.44 -17.50
CA ASP A 239 -28.83 6.11 -18.90
C ASP A 239 -29.59 4.79 -19.05
N GLY A 240 -29.85 4.06 -17.94
CA GLY A 240 -30.55 2.79 -17.90
C GLY A 240 -29.71 1.57 -18.26
N LYS A 241 -28.39 1.74 -18.41
CA LYS A 241 -27.43 0.66 -18.68
C LYS A 241 -26.33 0.67 -17.63
N ILE A 242 -25.69 -0.44 -17.45
CA ILE A 242 -24.52 -0.58 -16.56
C ILE A 242 -23.33 -0.98 -17.41
N ASP A 243 -22.45 -0.04 -17.64
CA ASP A 243 -21.29 -0.28 -18.49
C ASP A 243 -20.06 0.58 -18.06
N ARG A 244 -19.07 0.66 -18.88
CA ARG A 244 -17.85 1.45 -18.66
C ARG A 244 -17.78 2.74 -19.51
N GLY A 245 -18.87 3.10 -20.19
CA GLY A 245 -18.89 4.20 -21.13
C GLY A 245 -17.80 4.04 -22.20
N ASN A 246 -17.13 5.13 -22.56
CA ASN A 246 -15.94 5.09 -23.42
C ASN A 246 -14.66 4.70 -22.65
N ASN A 247 -14.78 4.30 -21.38
CA ASN A 247 -13.69 3.91 -20.50
C ASN A 247 -12.56 4.97 -20.40
N ARG A 248 -12.95 6.22 -20.21
CA ARG A 248 -12.07 7.38 -20.10
C ARG A 248 -12.38 8.17 -18.83
N VAL A 249 -11.42 8.94 -18.36
CA VAL A 249 -11.67 9.91 -17.28
C VAL A 249 -12.71 10.93 -17.78
N GLY A 250 -13.80 11.06 -17.01
CA GLY A 250 -14.94 11.91 -17.38
C GLY A 250 -16.01 11.23 -18.25
N ASP A 251 -15.75 10.02 -18.75
CA ASP A 251 -16.72 9.17 -19.45
C ASP A 251 -16.40 7.70 -19.14
N SER A 252 -16.60 7.35 -17.90
CA SER A 252 -16.32 6.01 -17.31
C SER A 252 -17.57 5.16 -17.14
N GLY A 253 -18.71 5.59 -17.69
CA GLY A 253 -20.01 4.97 -17.47
C GLY A 253 -20.32 4.90 -15.98
N ASP A 254 -20.61 3.71 -15.47
CA ASP A 254 -20.97 3.47 -14.07
C ASP A 254 -19.79 3.12 -13.18
N LYS A 255 -18.57 3.27 -13.67
CA LYS A 255 -17.37 3.15 -12.85
C LYS A 255 -16.99 4.49 -12.23
N LYS A 256 -16.52 4.43 -10.98
CA LYS A 256 -15.88 5.55 -10.30
C LYS A 256 -14.70 5.07 -9.48
N VAL A 257 -13.88 5.99 -8.97
CA VAL A 257 -12.87 5.68 -7.96
C VAL A 257 -13.60 5.29 -6.67
N ILE A 258 -13.48 4.03 -6.27
CA ILE A 258 -14.14 3.46 -5.07
C ILE A 258 -13.19 3.32 -3.90
N GLY A 259 -11.89 3.40 -4.11
CA GLY A 259 -10.89 3.26 -3.05
C GLY A 259 -9.48 3.58 -3.52
N ASN A 260 -8.52 3.38 -2.60
CA ASN A 260 -7.11 3.56 -2.89
C ASN A 260 -6.25 2.55 -2.11
N THR A 261 -5.34 1.86 -2.81
CA THR A 261 -4.46 0.83 -2.23
C THR A 261 -3.27 1.40 -1.48
N THR A 262 -2.97 2.69 -1.65
CA THR A 262 -1.83 3.32 -0.97
C THR A 262 -2.11 3.42 0.53
N PRO A 263 -1.22 2.87 1.39
CA PRO A 263 -1.35 3.04 2.83
C PRO A 263 -1.28 4.52 3.22
N ARG A 264 -2.23 4.97 4.02
CA ARG A 264 -2.32 6.35 4.49
C ARG A 264 -2.27 6.39 6.01
N TYR A 265 -1.66 7.44 6.54
CA TYR A 265 -1.47 7.63 7.96
C TYR A 265 -0.79 6.41 8.60
N ASN A 266 0.41 6.06 8.08
CA ASN A 266 1.24 5.04 8.71
C ASN A 266 1.71 5.57 10.06
N PHE A 267 1.58 4.75 11.08
CA PHE A 267 1.93 5.16 12.43
C PHE A 267 2.75 4.09 13.15
N ASN A 268 3.51 4.54 14.11
CA ASN A 268 4.14 3.71 15.11
C ASN A 268 3.95 4.30 16.50
N LEU A 269 3.90 3.43 17.52
CA LEU A 269 3.83 3.80 18.92
C LEU A 269 4.82 2.94 19.70
N ASN A 270 5.77 3.60 20.34
CA ASN A 270 6.71 2.96 21.26
C ASN A 270 6.36 3.37 22.68
N LEU A 271 6.18 2.38 23.55
CA LEU A 271 6.00 2.55 24.97
C LEU A 271 7.13 1.86 25.68
N SER A 272 7.78 2.54 26.61
CA SER A 272 8.79 1.91 27.47
C SER A 272 8.66 2.37 28.90
N GLY A 273 9.01 1.49 29.83
CA GLY A 273 9.02 1.80 31.25
C GLY A 273 10.09 1.00 31.98
N SER A 274 10.78 1.65 32.91
CA SER A 274 11.84 1.04 33.76
C SER A 274 11.50 1.23 35.21
N TRP A 275 11.41 0.12 35.98
CA TRP A 275 11.07 0.14 37.38
C TRP A 275 11.70 -1.02 38.15
N LYS A 276 12.44 -0.73 39.25
CA LYS A 276 13.08 -1.74 40.13
C LYS A 276 13.88 -2.81 39.38
N GLY A 277 14.59 -2.43 38.31
CA GLY A 277 15.36 -3.35 37.48
C GLY A 277 14.57 -4.06 36.37
N PHE A 278 13.24 -3.92 36.33
CA PHE A 278 12.42 -4.35 35.21
C PHE A 278 12.40 -3.27 34.13
N ASP A 279 12.55 -3.68 32.86
CA ASP A 279 12.32 -2.83 31.69
C ASP A 279 11.28 -3.50 30.81
N LEU A 280 10.21 -2.77 30.48
CA LEU A 280 9.18 -3.18 29.54
C LEU A 280 9.27 -2.30 28.29
N ARG A 281 9.23 -2.89 27.12
CA ARG A 281 9.10 -2.21 25.83
C ARG A 281 7.96 -2.82 25.03
N LEU A 282 7.13 -1.94 24.45
CA LEU A 282 6.04 -2.31 23.57
C LEU A 282 6.17 -1.48 22.29
N PHE A 283 6.14 -2.15 21.15
CA PHE A 283 6.16 -1.49 19.85
C PHE A 283 4.92 -1.86 19.05
N PHE A 284 4.13 -0.86 18.73
CA PHE A 284 2.98 -0.96 17.84
C PHE A 284 3.26 -0.32 16.50
N GLN A 285 2.74 -0.90 15.45
CA GLN A 285 2.81 -0.38 14.09
C GLN A 285 1.47 -0.59 13.40
N GLY A 286 1.10 0.32 12.50
CA GLY A 286 -0.12 0.17 11.73
C GLY A 286 -0.30 1.19 10.62
N THR A 287 -1.41 1.03 9.94
CA THR A 287 -1.90 1.91 8.87
C THR A 287 -3.36 2.22 9.16
N MET A 288 -3.75 3.51 9.19
CA MET A 288 -5.11 3.88 9.57
C MET A 288 -6.10 3.77 8.42
N LYS A 289 -5.63 3.89 7.17
CA LYS A 289 -6.50 3.83 5.99
C LYS A 289 -5.79 3.16 4.82
N ARG A 290 -6.44 2.15 4.27
CA ARG A 290 -6.02 1.46 3.06
C ARG A 290 -7.20 0.65 2.52
N ASP A 291 -7.45 0.72 1.23
CA ASP A 291 -8.44 -0.12 0.59
C ASP A 291 -7.73 -1.25 -0.18
N VAL A 292 -8.29 -2.44 -0.15
CA VAL A 292 -7.73 -3.62 -0.80
C VAL A 292 -8.82 -4.32 -1.59
N TRP A 293 -8.59 -4.51 -2.89
CA TRP A 293 -9.41 -5.39 -3.70
C TRP A 293 -8.79 -6.80 -3.74
N LEU A 294 -9.60 -7.80 -3.43
CA LEU A 294 -9.18 -9.19 -3.42
C LEU A 294 -9.80 -9.91 -4.62
N ASP A 295 -8.94 -10.29 -5.57
CA ASP A 295 -9.33 -11.07 -6.77
C ASP A 295 -8.81 -12.51 -6.70
N SER A 296 -8.84 -13.09 -5.52
CA SER A 296 -8.25 -14.39 -5.25
C SER A 296 -9.33 -15.47 -5.09
N PRO A 297 -9.08 -16.71 -5.58
CA PRO A 297 -9.93 -17.85 -5.31
C PRO A 297 -10.14 -18.14 -3.81
N VAL A 298 -9.18 -17.80 -2.96
CA VAL A 298 -9.32 -17.96 -1.50
C VAL A 298 -10.39 -17.03 -0.94
N PHE A 299 -10.52 -15.83 -1.49
CA PHE A 299 -11.59 -14.90 -1.07
C PHE A 299 -12.95 -15.26 -1.68
N TRP A 300 -12.96 -15.62 -2.97
CA TRP A 300 -14.21 -15.88 -3.70
C TRP A 300 -14.66 -17.35 -3.65
N GLY A 301 -13.78 -18.27 -3.19
CA GLY A 301 -14.00 -19.70 -3.16
C GLY A 301 -13.86 -20.39 -4.51
N TYR A 302 -14.08 -19.67 -5.60
CA TYR A 302 -13.96 -20.17 -6.97
C TYR A 302 -13.72 -19.00 -7.92
N LYS A 303 -13.10 -19.29 -9.07
CA LYS A 303 -12.84 -18.32 -10.12
C LYS A 303 -12.97 -19.03 -11.47
N THR A 304 -13.39 -18.30 -12.50
CA THR A 304 -13.44 -18.83 -13.86
C THR A 304 -12.10 -19.45 -14.27
N GLY A 305 -12.13 -20.66 -14.79
CA GLY A 305 -10.93 -21.40 -15.21
C GLY A 305 -10.20 -22.17 -14.11
N ILE A 306 -10.61 -22.07 -12.85
CA ILE A 306 -10.03 -22.80 -11.72
C ILE A 306 -11.02 -23.84 -11.20
N TRP A 307 -11.04 -25.01 -11.84
CA TRP A 307 -11.99 -26.10 -11.51
C TRP A 307 -11.61 -26.91 -10.27
N TRP A 308 -10.35 -26.78 -9.78
CA TRP A 308 -9.89 -27.48 -8.56
C TRP A 308 -10.01 -26.65 -7.27
N ALA A 309 -10.49 -25.40 -7.35
CA ALA A 309 -10.71 -24.60 -6.16
C ALA A 309 -11.93 -25.13 -5.40
N ASN A 310 -11.73 -25.55 -4.18
CA ASN A 310 -12.79 -25.98 -3.29
C ASN A 310 -13.41 -24.80 -2.55
N LEU A 311 -14.73 -24.74 -2.52
CA LEU A 311 -15.47 -23.87 -1.61
C LEU A 311 -15.23 -24.35 -0.18
N ASN A 312 -14.81 -23.47 0.70
CA ASN A 312 -14.77 -23.76 2.13
C ASN A 312 -16.15 -23.50 2.76
N ASP A 313 -16.41 -24.14 3.90
CA ASP A 313 -17.70 -24.04 4.61
C ASP A 313 -18.08 -22.59 4.92
N TYR A 314 -17.10 -21.76 5.27
CA TYR A 314 -17.33 -20.33 5.53
C TYR A 314 -17.94 -19.61 4.32
N ILE A 315 -17.47 -19.88 3.10
CA ILE A 315 -18.01 -19.26 1.88
C ILE A 315 -19.40 -19.80 1.58
N ILE A 316 -19.61 -21.11 1.72
CA ILE A 316 -20.92 -21.75 1.51
C ILE A 316 -21.95 -21.15 2.46
N ASP A 317 -21.66 -21.13 3.75
CA ASP A 317 -22.57 -20.62 4.80
C ASP A 317 -22.89 -19.13 4.67
N ASN A 318 -21.98 -18.36 4.08
CA ASN A 318 -22.12 -16.92 3.87
C ASN A 318 -22.46 -16.52 2.43
N SER A 319 -22.83 -17.49 1.57
CA SER A 319 -23.29 -17.24 0.21
C SER A 319 -24.81 -17.08 0.15
N TRP A 320 -25.24 -16.29 -0.81
CA TRP A 320 -26.66 -16.07 -1.06
C TRP A 320 -27.36 -17.37 -1.42
N SER A 321 -28.52 -17.57 -0.85
CA SER A 321 -29.48 -18.63 -1.16
C SER A 321 -30.91 -18.13 -0.89
N GLU A 322 -31.92 -18.86 -1.32
CA GLU A 322 -33.35 -18.52 -1.07
C GLU A 322 -33.67 -18.42 0.44
N THR A 323 -32.92 -19.14 1.27
CA THR A 323 -33.03 -19.11 2.74
C THR A 323 -32.09 -18.15 3.42
N ASN A 324 -31.13 -17.59 2.68
CA ASN A 324 -30.13 -16.62 3.17
C ASN A 324 -29.95 -15.46 2.19
N THR A 325 -30.97 -14.64 2.02
CA THR A 325 -31.01 -13.54 1.05
C THR A 325 -30.16 -12.35 1.47
N ASN A 326 -29.74 -12.25 2.74
CA ASN A 326 -28.88 -11.19 3.29
C ASN A 326 -27.44 -11.67 3.50
N ALA A 327 -26.97 -12.59 2.67
CA ALA A 327 -25.62 -13.14 2.74
C ALA A 327 -24.54 -12.12 2.43
N TYR A 328 -23.29 -12.45 2.81
CA TYR A 328 -22.13 -11.62 2.44
C TYR A 328 -21.75 -11.84 0.97
N TYR A 329 -21.60 -13.11 0.52
CA TYR A 329 -21.23 -13.45 -0.85
C TYR A 329 -22.45 -13.59 -1.77
N PRO A 330 -22.29 -13.38 -3.10
CA PRO A 330 -23.33 -13.66 -4.06
C PRO A 330 -23.59 -15.16 -4.17
N ILE A 331 -24.59 -15.52 -4.96
CA ILE A 331 -24.83 -16.93 -5.30
C ILE A 331 -23.57 -17.55 -5.93
N PRO A 332 -23.13 -18.75 -5.49
CA PRO A 332 -21.98 -19.43 -6.07
C PRO A 332 -22.19 -19.73 -7.56
N THR A 333 -21.32 -19.19 -8.40
CA THR A 333 -21.38 -19.40 -9.86
C THR A 333 -19.99 -19.38 -10.47
N TRP A 334 -19.74 -20.14 -11.52
CA TRP A 334 -18.49 -20.13 -12.27
C TRP A 334 -18.24 -18.85 -13.08
N SER A 335 -19.21 -17.97 -13.16
CA SER A 335 -19.09 -16.67 -13.84
C SER A 335 -18.43 -15.63 -12.94
N ASP A 336 -17.67 -14.73 -13.54
CA ASP A 336 -17.09 -13.57 -12.85
C ASP A 336 -17.99 -12.31 -12.86
N ARG A 337 -19.26 -12.45 -13.31
CA ARG A 337 -20.20 -11.34 -13.41
C ARG A 337 -20.43 -10.60 -12.09
N SER A 338 -20.57 -11.33 -10.99
CA SER A 338 -20.74 -10.77 -9.64
C SER A 338 -19.39 -10.44 -8.95
N LYS A 339 -18.24 -10.68 -9.60
CA LYS A 339 -16.89 -10.48 -9.05
C LYS A 339 -16.18 -9.27 -9.66
N GLN A 340 -16.91 -8.39 -10.34
CA GLN A 340 -16.35 -7.14 -10.82
C GLN A 340 -15.84 -6.30 -9.63
N THR A 341 -14.77 -5.54 -9.83
CA THR A 341 -14.27 -4.60 -8.82
C THR A 341 -15.41 -3.68 -8.37
N GLN A 342 -15.75 -3.70 -7.09
CA GLN A 342 -16.98 -3.07 -6.58
C GLN A 342 -16.90 -2.69 -5.11
N THR A 343 -17.81 -1.83 -4.67
CA THR A 343 -17.82 -1.28 -3.31
C THR A 343 -18.09 -2.31 -2.22
N LYS A 344 -18.99 -3.30 -2.44
CA LYS A 344 -19.39 -4.27 -1.41
C LYS A 344 -18.23 -5.12 -0.90
N TYR A 345 -17.33 -5.54 -1.77
CA TYR A 345 -16.23 -6.45 -1.44
C TYR A 345 -14.87 -5.76 -1.35
N LEU A 346 -14.86 -4.44 -1.44
CA LEU A 346 -13.66 -3.67 -1.15
C LEU A 346 -13.32 -3.81 0.33
N GLN A 347 -12.14 -4.35 0.63
CA GLN A 347 -11.71 -4.65 1.99
C GLN A 347 -11.05 -3.43 2.62
N ASN A 348 -11.28 -3.24 3.92
CA ASN A 348 -10.54 -2.27 4.71
C ASN A 348 -9.23 -2.90 5.18
N GLY A 349 -8.12 -2.49 4.58
CA GLY A 349 -6.76 -2.93 4.92
C GLY A 349 -6.09 -2.12 6.03
N ALA A 350 -6.85 -1.32 6.79
CA ALA A 350 -6.34 -0.67 8.00
C ALA A 350 -6.02 -1.71 9.07
N PHE A 351 -4.95 -1.49 9.83
CA PHE A 351 -4.57 -2.38 10.91
C PHE A 351 -3.73 -1.67 11.97
N ILE A 352 -3.70 -2.26 13.14
CA ILE A 352 -2.73 -2.03 14.21
C ILE A 352 -2.21 -3.37 14.71
N ARG A 353 -0.90 -3.48 14.89
CA ARG A 353 -0.22 -4.70 15.33
C ARG A 353 0.73 -4.39 16.49
N LEU A 354 0.68 -5.21 17.54
CA LEU A 354 1.72 -5.27 18.56
C LEU A 354 2.90 -6.06 17.98
N LYS A 355 3.88 -5.32 17.46
CA LYS A 355 4.97 -5.85 16.62
C LYS A 355 6.07 -6.47 17.46
N ASP A 356 6.35 -5.86 18.62
CA ASP A 356 7.38 -6.34 19.55
C ASP A 356 6.96 -6.06 21.00
N VAL A 357 7.20 -7.03 21.86
CA VAL A 357 7.11 -6.92 23.32
C VAL A 357 8.40 -7.48 23.89
N THR A 358 9.10 -6.68 24.69
CA THR A 358 10.29 -7.15 25.41
C THR A 358 10.16 -6.79 26.87
N LEU A 359 10.20 -7.81 27.73
CA LEU A 359 10.32 -7.66 29.17
C LEU A 359 11.70 -8.14 29.60
N SER A 360 12.42 -7.32 30.34
CA SER A 360 13.74 -7.68 30.85
C SER A 360 13.90 -7.33 32.32
N TYR A 361 14.79 -8.05 32.99
CA TYR A 361 15.14 -7.80 34.36
C TYR A 361 16.66 -7.76 34.55
N THR A 362 17.14 -6.65 35.10
CA THR A 362 18.54 -6.47 35.44
C THR A 362 18.77 -6.91 36.90
N ILE A 363 19.55 -7.94 37.08
CA ILE A 363 19.83 -8.51 38.40
C ILE A 363 20.67 -7.53 39.22
N PRO A 364 20.27 -7.23 40.47
CA PRO A 364 21.02 -6.31 41.34
C PRO A 364 22.48 -6.67 41.48
N LYS A 365 23.37 -5.70 41.34
CA LYS A 365 24.83 -5.88 41.44
C LYS A 365 25.26 -6.60 42.74
N ALA A 366 24.57 -6.34 43.86
CA ALA A 366 24.84 -6.97 45.14
C ALA A 366 24.78 -8.50 45.10
N LEU A 367 23.99 -9.08 44.20
CA LEU A 367 23.86 -10.53 44.05
C LEU A 367 24.94 -11.15 43.16
N ILE A 368 25.46 -10.40 42.18
CA ILE A 368 26.34 -10.92 41.12
C ILE A 368 27.82 -10.56 41.29
N ASN A 369 28.12 -9.46 42.01
CA ASN A 369 29.51 -9.02 42.24
C ASN A 369 30.40 -10.08 42.84
N LYS A 370 29.87 -10.93 43.74
CA LYS A 370 30.61 -12.02 44.36
C LYS A 370 31.09 -13.08 43.35
N TYR A 371 30.53 -13.11 42.15
CA TYR A 371 30.94 -13.99 41.07
C TYR A 371 31.81 -13.30 40.01
N GLY A 372 32.22 -12.06 40.24
CA GLY A 372 32.99 -11.27 39.27
C GLY A 372 32.20 -10.79 38.06
N ILE A 373 30.87 -10.87 38.13
CA ILE A 373 29.96 -10.46 37.02
C ILE A 373 29.59 -8.98 37.19
N GLY A 374 29.91 -8.14 36.20
CA GLY A 374 29.65 -6.70 36.25
C GLY A 374 28.19 -6.35 36.03
N GLN A 375 27.48 -7.09 35.18
CA GLN A 375 26.05 -6.93 34.92
C GLN A 375 25.46 -8.23 34.37
N LEU A 376 24.26 -8.56 34.82
CA LEU A 376 23.48 -9.67 34.28
C LEU A 376 22.05 -9.21 34.06
N LYS A 377 21.59 -9.31 32.80
CA LYS A 377 20.25 -8.97 32.38
C LYS A 377 19.61 -10.18 31.71
N VAL A 378 18.42 -10.54 32.13
CA VAL A 378 17.62 -11.61 31.55
C VAL A 378 16.44 -10.95 30.83
N PHE A 379 16.08 -11.45 29.69
CA PHE A 379 14.93 -10.91 28.94
C PHE A 379 14.12 -12.01 28.26
N VAL A 380 12.86 -11.70 28.02
CA VAL A 380 11.95 -12.45 27.15
C VAL A 380 11.36 -11.48 26.14
N SER A 381 11.26 -11.90 24.89
CA SER A 381 10.65 -11.10 23.83
C SER A 381 9.69 -11.94 23.00
N GLY A 382 8.68 -11.27 22.46
CA GLY A 382 7.72 -11.85 21.53
C GLY A 382 7.40 -10.89 20.41
N GLN A 383 7.18 -11.43 19.22
CA GLN A 383 6.88 -10.62 18.03
C GLN A 383 5.50 -10.96 17.48
N ASN A 384 4.82 -9.93 16.92
CA ASN A 384 3.50 -10.06 16.29
C ASN A 384 2.45 -10.74 17.18
N LEU A 385 2.46 -10.44 18.49
CA LEU A 385 1.62 -11.13 19.48
C LEU A 385 0.13 -10.78 19.37
N TRP A 386 -0.20 -9.63 18.82
CA TRP A 386 -1.58 -9.19 18.70
C TRP A 386 -1.78 -8.28 17.47
N GLU A 387 -2.95 -8.38 16.86
CA GLU A 387 -3.34 -7.58 15.71
C GLU A 387 -4.85 -7.31 15.72
N ALA A 388 -5.23 -6.11 15.30
CA ALA A 388 -6.60 -5.76 14.95
C ALA A 388 -6.63 -5.22 13.51
N THR A 389 -7.52 -5.78 12.69
CA THR A 389 -7.73 -5.38 11.29
C THR A 389 -9.16 -5.66 10.85
N GLY A 390 -9.66 -4.87 9.89
CA GLY A 390 -10.92 -5.14 9.19
C GLY A 390 -10.76 -6.00 7.93
N LEU A 391 -9.53 -6.44 7.63
CA LEU A 391 -9.25 -7.26 6.46
C LEU A 391 -9.80 -8.69 6.63
N TYR A 392 -10.05 -9.36 5.52
CA TYR A 392 -10.43 -10.76 5.51
C TYR A 392 -9.49 -11.62 6.37
N LYS A 393 -10.09 -12.39 7.31
CA LYS A 393 -9.40 -13.03 8.45
C LYS A 393 -8.21 -13.95 8.12
N TYR A 394 -8.10 -14.41 6.87
CA TYR A 394 -7.02 -15.30 6.42
C TYR A 394 -5.86 -14.56 5.76
N LEU A 395 -5.91 -13.24 5.73
CA LEU A 395 -4.88 -12.41 5.11
C LEU A 395 -4.12 -11.61 6.15
N ASP A 396 -2.80 -11.52 5.97
CA ASP A 396 -1.95 -10.65 6.76
C ASP A 396 -1.99 -9.23 6.17
N PRO A 397 -2.49 -8.21 6.90
CA PRO A 397 -2.59 -6.84 6.39
C PRO A 397 -1.22 -6.21 6.06
N ASP A 398 -0.14 -6.69 6.66
CA ASP A 398 1.22 -6.23 6.39
C ASP A 398 1.77 -6.80 5.07
N ALA A 399 1.32 -8.00 4.69
CA ALA A 399 1.72 -8.68 3.46
C ALA A 399 0.88 -8.28 2.25
N VAL A 400 -0.38 -7.94 2.44
CA VAL A 400 -1.31 -7.59 1.36
C VAL A 400 -0.84 -6.36 0.61
N GLY A 401 -0.68 -6.49 -0.71
CA GLY A 401 -0.27 -5.40 -1.60
C GLY A 401 1.21 -5.04 -1.50
N ARG A 402 2.07 -5.91 -0.97
CA ARG A 402 3.51 -5.77 -1.18
C ARG A 402 3.81 -5.73 -2.67
N ARG A 403 4.66 -4.79 -3.05
CA ARG A 403 5.09 -4.63 -4.43
C ARG A 403 6.50 -5.16 -4.60
N ASP A 404 6.82 -5.63 -5.78
CA ASP A 404 8.19 -5.93 -6.16
C ASP A 404 9.00 -4.64 -6.37
N ASN A 405 10.27 -4.78 -6.68
CA ASN A 405 11.16 -3.63 -6.93
C ASN A 405 10.73 -2.79 -8.13
N ASN A 406 9.86 -3.32 -9.00
CA ASN A 406 9.32 -2.64 -10.17
C ASN A 406 7.96 -1.98 -9.89
N GLY A 407 7.47 -2.06 -8.65
CA GLY A 407 6.18 -1.49 -8.24
C GLY A 407 4.97 -2.35 -8.57
N ASN A 408 5.14 -3.58 -9.12
CA ASN A 408 4.05 -4.51 -9.35
C ASN A 408 3.66 -5.19 -8.06
N LEU A 409 2.38 -5.54 -7.91
CA LEU A 409 1.96 -6.42 -6.82
C LEU A 409 2.78 -7.71 -6.90
N LYS A 410 3.42 -8.09 -5.78
CA LYS A 410 4.03 -9.43 -5.72
C LYS A 410 2.92 -10.45 -5.87
N VAL A 411 3.00 -11.18 -6.94
CA VAL A 411 2.13 -12.32 -7.24
C VAL A 411 2.94 -13.60 -7.11
N ASP A 412 2.29 -14.69 -6.73
CA ASP A 412 2.88 -16.03 -6.82
C ASP A 412 2.98 -16.48 -8.28
N ASP A 413 3.55 -17.65 -8.51
CA ASP A 413 3.71 -18.25 -9.85
C ASP A 413 2.37 -18.47 -10.57
N ASN A 414 1.24 -18.38 -9.87
CA ASN A 414 -0.13 -18.50 -10.40
C ASN A 414 -0.82 -17.15 -10.63
N GLY A 415 -0.11 -16.03 -10.50
CA GLY A 415 -0.66 -14.69 -10.67
C GLY A 415 -1.51 -14.17 -9.49
N SER A 416 -1.52 -14.87 -8.37
CA SER A 416 -2.21 -14.44 -7.15
C SER A 416 -1.30 -13.54 -6.30
N ALA A 417 -1.83 -12.46 -5.74
CA ALA A 417 -1.05 -11.64 -4.82
C ALA A 417 -0.50 -12.49 -3.67
N VAL A 418 0.84 -12.42 -3.46
CA VAL A 418 1.55 -13.23 -2.45
C VAL A 418 1.16 -12.78 -1.03
N SER A 419 -0.06 -13.08 -0.65
CA SER A 419 -0.54 -12.86 0.72
C SER A 419 -0.68 -14.17 1.52
N TYR A 420 -0.36 -15.31 0.89
CA TYR A 420 -0.67 -16.63 1.44
C TYR A 420 0.40 -17.28 2.30
N THR A 421 1.60 -16.76 2.30
CA THR A 421 2.73 -17.43 2.97
C THR A 421 2.81 -17.17 4.46
N HIS A 422 1.94 -16.33 5.00
CA HIS A 422 1.84 -16.11 6.44
C HIS A 422 0.39 -16.30 6.87
N LEU A 423 -0.09 -17.55 6.79
CA LEU A 423 -1.11 -18.01 7.72
C LEU A 423 -0.67 -17.58 9.12
N ARG A 424 -1.55 -16.96 9.89
CA ARG A 424 -1.29 -16.70 11.31
C ARG A 424 -0.84 -18.02 11.94
N ALA A 425 0.45 -18.23 12.02
CA ALA A 425 0.99 -19.24 12.89
C ALA A 425 0.78 -18.72 14.31
N HIS A 426 -0.35 -19.11 14.92
CA HIS A 426 -0.42 -19.25 16.35
C HIS A 426 0.41 -20.50 16.70
N GLU A 427 1.69 -20.44 16.42
CA GLU A 427 2.63 -21.33 17.04
C GLU A 427 3.15 -20.63 18.30
N THR A 428 2.50 -20.96 19.42
CA THR A 428 3.20 -20.99 20.69
C THR A 428 4.28 -22.06 20.55
N VAL A 429 5.45 -21.68 20.09
CA VAL A 429 6.64 -22.49 20.29
C VAL A 429 7.00 -22.33 21.76
N LEU A 430 6.40 -23.20 22.58
CA LEU A 430 7.00 -23.70 23.81
C LEU A 430 7.89 -24.87 23.40
N ASP A 431 9.09 -24.56 22.94
CA ASP A 431 10.17 -25.53 22.97
C ASP A 431 11.15 -25.12 24.08
N LEU A 432 11.20 -26.03 25.08
CA LEU A 432 12.13 -26.07 26.17
C LEU A 432 13.58 -26.25 25.72
#